data_f5e39ad5293e1e8805be5004f202336e
#
_entry.id   f5e39ad5293e1e8805be5004f202336e
#
_cell.length_a   1.000
_cell.length_b   1.000
_cell.length_c   1.000
_cell.angle_alpha   90.00
_cell.angle_beta   90.00
_cell.angle_gamma   90.00
#
_symmetry.space_group_name_H-M   'P 1'
#
loop_
_entity.id
_entity.type
_entity.pdbx_description
1 polymer ?
#
loop_
_entity_poly.entity_id
_entity_poly.type
_entity_poly.pdbx_seq_one_letter_code
_entity_poly.pdbx_strand_id
1 'polypeptide(L)'
;MTYQQINSSALEILSLMASEAEFGKVTISSTAVGNAIGVKQETARRNMRSLVDMNLLEVVVPQAGALAATYWVPPTAVSLLDALNGVRKPAATRTDRQEVLYATRDGSVTIEEGDWEVSADVDASLLLRVRGSARVTVPGDVSVVASESARVVAYADAAVTAGDCTFVRAYGADVSLYGNAVGVVSQGGAVTAFDSACVYATNSAYVVAYDNTTWHATDTAVVRAGGRSRGTLSGRAMASLTNEAVARASWYASVLLDGDAIAEGGEQVREEDVSSGVGALELYGALHGGKARLYKVLPEDYVSGRPFGKPTEWRVDSDVECDEWVPGPAAGGGLFLYATLTHAVTAVVKDEVVMEVTADPTDVFSVGDGVVKARRVHVVEELMWKW
;
A
#
# COMPACT_ATOMS: atom_id res chain seq x y z
N MET A 1 18.28 4.34 -15.28
CA MET A 1 17.89 3.12 -16.03
C MET A 1 17.20 3.55 -17.30
N THR A 2 17.75 3.23 -18.47
CA THR A 2 17.11 3.52 -19.76
C THR A 2 15.95 2.53 -19.89
N TYR A 3 14.72 3.03 -19.91
CA TYR A 3 13.56 2.20 -20.24
C TYR A 3 13.75 1.64 -21.64
N GLN A 4 14.08 0.36 -21.74
CA GLN A 4 13.96 -0.35 -23.02
C GLN A 4 12.49 -0.27 -23.42
N GLN A 5 12.20 0.25 -24.61
CA GLN A 5 10.85 0.32 -25.13
C GLN A 5 10.27 -1.10 -25.19
N ILE A 6 9.26 -1.36 -24.36
CA ILE A 6 8.47 -2.60 -24.43
C ILE A 6 7.78 -2.58 -25.80
N ASN A 7 7.99 -3.61 -26.62
CA ASN A 7 7.34 -3.70 -27.91
C ASN A 7 5.85 -4.06 -27.76
N SER A 8 5.05 -3.76 -28.79
CA SER A 8 3.59 -3.97 -28.75
C SER A 8 3.19 -5.42 -28.44
N SER A 9 3.91 -6.39 -29.00
CA SER A 9 3.60 -7.82 -28.74
C SER A 9 3.96 -8.24 -27.32
N ALA A 10 4.97 -7.66 -26.69
CA ALA A 10 5.25 -7.91 -25.26
C ALA A 10 4.19 -7.30 -24.35
N LEU A 11 3.65 -6.13 -24.68
CA LEU A 11 2.53 -5.52 -23.98
C LEU A 11 1.24 -6.34 -24.10
N GLU A 12 0.95 -6.87 -25.28
CA GLU A 12 -0.19 -7.76 -25.52
C GLU A 12 -0.05 -9.05 -24.71
N ILE A 13 1.16 -9.64 -24.64
CA ILE A 13 1.43 -10.81 -23.79
C ILE A 13 1.19 -10.47 -22.32
N LEU A 14 1.75 -9.36 -21.84
CA LEU A 14 1.60 -8.96 -20.44
C LEU A 14 0.12 -8.71 -20.10
N SER A 15 -0.63 -8.07 -20.99
CA SER A 15 -2.07 -7.84 -20.85
C SER A 15 -2.85 -9.15 -20.81
N LEU A 16 -2.56 -10.09 -21.70
CA LEU A 16 -3.16 -11.43 -21.71
C LEU A 16 -2.85 -12.15 -20.38
N MET A 17 -1.59 -12.17 -19.96
CA MET A 17 -1.20 -12.86 -18.73
C MET A 17 -1.81 -12.23 -17.49
N ALA A 18 -1.95 -10.91 -17.45
CA ALA A 18 -2.61 -10.21 -16.36
C ALA A 18 -4.12 -10.48 -16.32
N SER A 19 -4.77 -10.62 -17.49
CA SER A 19 -6.21 -10.93 -17.58
C SER A 19 -6.53 -12.39 -17.24
N GLU A 20 -5.62 -13.31 -17.55
CA GLU A 20 -5.77 -14.76 -17.28
C GLU A 20 -5.22 -15.17 -15.91
N ALA A 21 -4.53 -14.26 -15.20
CA ALA A 21 -3.93 -14.57 -13.92
C ALA A 21 -4.99 -14.73 -12.82
N GLU A 22 -5.05 -15.93 -12.24
CA GLU A 22 -5.79 -16.20 -11.02
C GLU A 22 -4.87 -15.98 -9.82
N PHE A 23 -5.25 -15.07 -8.89
CA PHE A 23 -4.42 -14.70 -7.73
C PHE A 23 -3.00 -14.23 -8.11
N GLY A 24 -2.88 -13.47 -9.21
CA GLY A 24 -1.61 -13.01 -9.74
C GLY A 24 -0.76 -14.11 -10.42
N LYS A 25 -1.23 -15.36 -10.50
CA LYS A 25 -0.53 -16.48 -11.14
C LYS A 25 -1.26 -16.95 -12.39
N VAL A 26 -0.51 -17.20 -13.44
CA VAL A 26 -1.02 -17.77 -14.69
C VAL A 26 -0.16 -18.96 -15.10
N THR A 27 -0.79 -20.09 -15.42
CA THR A 27 -0.11 -21.26 -15.96
C THR A 27 -0.40 -21.34 -17.46
N ILE A 28 0.60 -20.98 -18.27
CA ILE A 28 0.40 -20.85 -19.72
C ILE A 28 1.67 -21.27 -20.48
N SER A 29 1.50 -21.85 -21.65
CA SER A 29 2.60 -22.19 -22.55
C SER A 29 2.85 -21.07 -23.58
N SER A 30 4.09 -20.93 -24.06
CA SER A 30 4.41 -20.00 -25.14
C SER A 30 3.63 -20.25 -26.43
N THR A 31 3.19 -21.48 -26.65
CA THR A 31 2.32 -21.85 -27.78
C THR A 31 0.91 -21.26 -27.59
N ALA A 32 0.34 -21.41 -26.39
CA ALA A 32 -0.98 -20.85 -26.09
C ALA A 32 -0.95 -19.33 -26.16
N VAL A 33 0.08 -18.68 -25.60
CA VAL A 33 0.29 -17.24 -25.73
C VAL A 33 0.39 -16.82 -27.20
N GLY A 34 1.23 -17.48 -27.98
CA GLY A 34 1.41 -17.16 -29.40
C GLY A 34 0.11 -17.25 -30.19
N ASN A 35 -0.69 -18.29 -29.93
CA ASN A 35 -2.00 -18.48 -30.58
C ASN A 35 -3.00 -17.37 -30.18
N ALA A 36 -3.03 -17.00 -28.90
CA ALA A 36 -3.96 -16.01 -28.39
C ALA A 36 -3.72 -14.59 -28.95
N ILE A 37 -2.45 -14.23 -29.19
CA ILE A 37 -2.09 -12.88 -29.70
C ILE A 37 -1.68 -12.90 -31.19
N GLY A 38 -1.79 -14.03 -31.88
CA GLY A 38 -1.52 -14.16 -33.33
C GLY A 38 -0.04 -14.08 -33.72
N VAL A 39 0.91 -14.46 -32.83
CA VAL A 39 2.33 -14.49 -33.13
C VAL A 39 2.91 -15.92 -33.11
N LYS A 40 4.07 -16.11 -33.73
CA LYS A 40 4.77 -17.39 -33.69
C LYS A 40 5.22 -17.71 -32.25
N GLN A 41 5.18 -18.99 -31.88
CA GLN A 41 5.60 -19.48 -30.55
C GLN A 41 6.97 -18.95 -30.13
N GLU A 42 7.96 -18.90 -31.03
CA GLU A 42 9.31 -18.42 -30.74
C GLU A 42 9.32 -16.91 -30.42
N THR A 43 8.46 -16.14 -31.08
CA THR A 43 8.26 -14.72 -30.78
C THR A 43 7.62 -14.52 -29.40
N ALA A 44 6.58 -15.31 -29.09
CA ALA A 44 5.95 -15.29 -27.77
C ALA A 44 6.96 -15.65 -26.67
N ARG A 45 7.73 -16.73 -26.87
CA ARG A 45 8.76 -17.18 -25.92
C ARG A 45 9.84 -16.14 -25.67
N ARG A 46 10.32 -15.47 -26.72
CA ARG A 46 11.32 -14.39 -26.60
C ARG A 46 10.77 -13.19 -25.82
N ASN A 47 9.53 -12.76 -26.12
CA ASN A 47 8.90 -11.65 -25.43
C ASN A 47 8.60 -11.98 -23.98
N MET A 48 8.12 -13.19 -23.65
CA MET A 48 7.93 -13.65 -22.27
C MET A 48 9.24 -13.62 -21.48
N ARG A 49 10.35 -14.07 -22.08
CA ARG A 49 11.68 -13.98 -21.45
C ARG A 49 12.08 -12.53 -21.21
N SER A 50 11.87 -11.65 -22.19
CA SER A 50 12.14 -10.21 -22.04
C SER A 50 11.32 -9.58 -20.91
N LEU A 51 10.05 -9.98 -20.73
CA LEU A 51 9.22 -9.53 -19.61
C LEU A 51 9.74 -10.02 -18.25
N VAL A 52 10.28 -11.24 -18.19
CA VAL A 52 10.95 -11.77 -16.98
C VAL A 52 12.24 -10.98 -16.71
N ASP A 53 13.06 -10.72 -17.71
CA ASP A 53 14.30 -9.94 -17.58
C ASP A 53 14.04 -8.49 -17.12
N MET A 54 12.86 -7.95 -17.43
CA MET A 54 12.40 -6.62 -16.99
C MET A 54 11.66 -6.65 -15.63
N ASN A 55 11.58 -7.78 -14.95
CA ASN A 55 10.81 -8.00 -13.71
C ASN A 55 9.29 -7.68 -13.84
N LEU A 56 8.75 -7.80 -15.04
CA LEU A 56 7.31 -7.65 -15.32
C LEU A 56 6.57 -9.01 -15.28
N LEU A 57 7.32 -10.11 -15.23
CA LEU A 57 6.87 -11.47 -14.98
C LEU A 57 7.90 -12.18 -14.10
N GLU A 58 7.45 -13.07 -13.24
CA GLU A 58 8.32 -13.95 -12.46
C GLU A 58 7.97 -15.41 -12.74
N VAL A 59 8.98 -16.24 -12.97
CA VAL A 59 8.78 -17.68 -13.17
C VAL A 59 8.64 -18.36 -11.82
N VAL A 60 7.43 -18.78 -11.48
CA VAL A 60 7.13 -19.49 -10.22
C VAL A 60 7.41 -20.99 -10.38
N VAL A 61 6.95 -21.58 -11.47
CA VAL A 61 7.22 -22.99 -11.82
C VAL A 61 7.76 -23.01 -13.25
N PRO A 62 9.02 -23.40 -13.46
CA PRO A 62 9.61 -23.46 -14.79
C PRO A 62 8.95 -24.54 -15.63
N GLN A 63 8.97 -24.34 -16.94
CA GLN A 63 8.47 -25.35 -17.90
C GLN A 63 9.29 -26.62 -17.78
N ALA A 64 8.61 -27.77 -17.60
CA ALA A 64 9.21 -29.09 -17.61
C ALA A 64 8.62 -29.93 -18.76
N GLY A 65 9.41 -30.15 -19.80
CA GLY A 65 8.99 -30.87 -20.98
C GLY A 65 7.83 -30.19 -21.73
N ALA A 66 6.71 -30.86 -21.87
CA ALA A 66 5.49 -30.36 -22.53
C ALA A 66 4.56 -29.56 -21.59
N LEU A 67 4.86 -29.49 -20.29
CA LEU A 67 4.03 -28.81 -19.33
C LEU A 67 4.21 -27.28 -19.45
N ALA A 68 3.13 -26.54 -19.26
CA ALA A 68 3.15 -25.08 -19.22
C ALA A 68 3.93 -24.58 -18.00
N ALA A 69 4.59 -23.43 -18.11
CA ALA A 69 5.19 -22.75 -16.97
C ALA A 69 4.14 -21.95 -16.20
N THR A 70 4.33 -21.83 -14.90
CA THR A 70 3.52 -20.91 -14.06
C THR A 70 4.32 -19.63 -13.85
N TYR A 71 3.70 -18.52 -14.19
CA TYR A 71 4.24 -17.17 -14.01
C TYR A 71 3.43 -16.44 -12.95
N TRP A 72 4.12 -15.60 -12.20
CA TRP A 72 3.49 -14.58 -11.39
C TRP A 72 3.59 -13.24 -12.13
N VAL A 73 2.48 -12.52 -12.18
CA VAL A 73 2.38 -11.17 -12.75
C VAL A 73 2.46 -10.18 -11.59
N PRO A 74 3.59 -9.50 -11.39
CA PRO A 74 3.73 -8.59 -10.26
C PRO A 74 2.76 -7.41 -10.37
N PRO A 75 2.31 -6.83 -9.24
CA PRO A 75 1.44 -5.65 -9.25
C PRO A 75 2.00 -4.46 -10.02
N THR A 76 3.33 -4.29 -10.00
CA THR A 76 4.03 -3.28 -10.81
C THR A 76 3.80 -3.43 -12.31
N ALA A 77 3.72 -4.68 -12.79
CA ALA A 77 3.40 -4.96 -14.19
C ALA A 77 1.95 -4.61 -14.52
N VAL A 78 1.04 -4.89 -13.59
CA VAL A 78 -0.40 -4.53 -13.72
C VAL A 78 -0.55 -3.01 -13.72
N SER A 79 0.11 -2.29 -12.80
CA SER A 79 0.10 -0.83 -12.75
C SER A 79 0.69 -0.20 -14.02
N LEU A 80 1.73 -0.80 -14.59
CA LEU A 80 2.30 -0.35 -15.87
C LEU A 80 1.29 -0.51 -17.01
N LEU A 81 0.58 -1.65 -17.08
CA LEU A 81 -0.48 -1.86 -18.08
C LEU A 81 -1.60 -0.84 -17.94
N ASP A 82 -2.04 -0.56 -16.73
CA ASP A 82 -3.09 0.42 -16.46
C ASP A 82 -2.65 1.83 -16.88
N ALA A 83 -1.42 2.23 -16.59
CA ALA A 83 -0.84 3.49 -17.03
C ALA A 83 -0.75 3.59 -18.56
N LEU A 84 -0.35 2.52 -19.24
CA LEU A 84 -0.25 2.48 -20.70
C LEU A 84 -1.61 2.41 -21.38
N ASN A 85 -2.59 1.73 -20.80
CA ASN A 85 -3.97 1.66 -21.28
C ASN A 85 -4.72 2.97 -21.03
N GLY A 86 -4.39 3.73 -19.98
CA GLY A 86 -4.89 5.08 -19.75
C GLY A 86 -4.45 6.10 -20.82
N VAL A 87 -3.33 5.83 -21.51
CA VAL A 87 -2.85 6.63 -22.66
C VAL A 87 -3.51 6.21 -23.98
N ARG A 88 -3.93 4.95 -24.09
CA ARG A 88 -4.77 4.47 -25.20
C ARG A 88 -6.21 4.41 -24.72
N LYS A 89 -7.03 5.43 -25.03
CA LYS A 89 -8.48 5.21 -25.06
C LYS A 89 -8.72 3.97 -25.94
N PRO A 90 -9.24 2.86 -25.42
CA PRO A 90 -9.65 1.76 -26.27
C PRO A 90 -10.72 2.34 -27.22
N ALA A 91 -10.55 2.09 -28.51
CA ALA A 91 -11.65 2.27 -29.44
C ALA A 91 -12.77 1.39 -28.92
N ALA A 92 -13.81 2.00 -28.36
CA ALA A 92 -14.88 1.33 -27.67
C ALA A 92 -15.58 0.39 -28.65
N THR A 93 -15.24 -0.87 -28.57
CA THR A 93 -16.20 -1.93 -28.89
C THR A 93 -17.21 -1.87 -27.75
N ARG A 94 -18.28 -1.17 -28.02
CA ARG A 94 -19.41 -0.91 -27.15
C ARG A 94 -20.16 -2.22 -26.95
N THR A 95 -19.70 -3.06 -26.03
CA THR A 95 -20.42 -4.23 -25.55
C THR A 95 -21.01 -3.86 -24.20
N ASP A 96 -22.30 -3.56 -24.22
CA ASP A 96 -23.29 -3.59 -23.12
C ASP A 96 -22.81 -3.25 -21.71
N ARG A 97 -22.14 -2.08 -21.53
CA ARG A 97 -22.03 -1.45 -20.22
C ARG A 97 -23.39 -0.88 -19.87
N GLN A 98 -24.01 -1.43 -18.85
CA GLN A 98 -25.24 -0.89 -18.28
C GLN A 98 -24.89 0.22 -17.30
N GLU A 99 -25.58 1.36 -17.39
CA GLU A 99 -25.45 2.44 -16.41
C GLU A 99 -26.41 2.19 -15.26
N VAL A 100 -25.92 2.24 -14.02
CA VAL A 100 -26.75 2.21 -12.84
C VAL A 100 -27.28 3.60 -12.58
N LEU A 101 -28.54 3.85 -12.96
CA LEU A 101 -29.15 5.17 -12.91
C LEU A 101 -30.07 5.41 -11.71
N TYR A 102 -30.48 4.37 -10.97
CA TYR A 102 -31.52 4.55 -9.95
C TYR A 102 -31.28 3.70 -8.70
N ALA A 103 -31.28 4.34 -7.53
CA ALA A 103 -31.34 3.69 -6.25
C ALA A 103 -32.75 3.11 -6.01
N THR A 104 -32.83 2.00 -5.29
CA THR A 104 -34.10 1.48 -4.78
C THR A 104 -34.63 2.38 -3.64
N ARG A 105 -35.84 2.13 -3.14
CA ARG A 105 -36.47 2.92 -2.08
C ARG A 105 -35.66 3.01 -0.78
N ASP A 106 -34.78 2.05 -0.53
CA ASP A 106 -33.89 1.98 0.65
C ASP A 106 -32.50 2.57 0.37
N GLY A 107 -32.29 3.23 -0.78
CA GLY A 107 -31.00 3.80 -1.14
C GLY A 107 -29.95 2.76 -1.54
N SER A 108 -30.31 1.49 -1.78
CA SER A 108 -29.39 0.43 -2.21
C SER A 108 -29.73 -0.12 -3.59
N VAL A 109 -28.68 -0.56 -4.32
CA VAL A 109 -28.80 -1.26 -5.60
C VAL A 109 -28.03 -2.56 -5.50
N THR A 110 -28.64 -3.67 -5.94
CA THR A 110 -27.96 -4.97 -6.01
C THR A 110 -27.65 -5.33 -7.43
N ILE A 111 -26.39 -5.72 -7.71
CA ILE A 111 -25.86 -6.13 -9.01
C ILE A 111 -25.27 -7.54 -8.85
N GLU A 112 -25.75 -8.52 -9.64
CA GLU A 112 -25.36 -9.92 -9.50
C GLU A 112 -24.54 -10.45 -10.68
N GLU A 113 -24.69 -9.85 -11.86
CA GLU A 113 -23.99 -10.23 -13.08
C GLU A 113 -23.79 -9.05 -14.05
N GLY A 114 -22.93 -9.22 -15.04
CA GLY A 114 -22.65 -8.20 -16.06
C GLY A 114 -21.56 -7.22 -15.69
N ASP A 115 -21.26 -6.34 -16.65
CA ASP A 115 -20.25 -5.28 -16.53
C ASP A 115 -20.96 -3.93 -16.38
N TRP A 116 -20.73 -3.23 -15.28
CA TRP A 116 -21.41 -2.02 -14.89
C TRP A 116 -20.43 -0.87 -14.66
N GLU A 117 -20.80 0.30 -15.07
CA GLU A 117 -20.10 1.54 -14.72
C GLU A 117 -21.07 2.48 -14.01
N VAL A 118 -20.72 2.91 -12.81
CA VAL A 118 -21.53 3.82 -12.01
C VAL A 118 -21.21 5.24 -12.46
N SER A 119 -22.26 6.04 -12.75
CA SER A 119 -22.07 7.45 -13.11
C SER A 119 -21.48 8.26 -11.95
N ALA A 120 -20.65 9.25 -12.27
CA ALA A 120 -20.10 10.18 -11.27
C ALA A 120 -21.18 11.10 -10.64
N ASP A 121 -22.36 11.18 -11.27
CA ASP A 121 -23.49 12.00 -10.76
C ASP A 121 -24.40 11.22 -9.79
N VAL A 122 -24.00 10.01 -9.42
CA VAL A 122 -24.77 9.19 -8.46
C VAL A 122 -24.60 9.78 -7.06
N ASP A 123 -25.72 9.82 -6.33
CA ASP A 123 -25.76 10.29 -4.94
C ASP A 123 -24.77 9.49 -4.06
N ALA A 124 -23.90 10.19 -3.32
CA ALA A 124 -22.95 9.60 -2.40
C ALA A 124 -23.58 8.72 -1.30
N SER A 125 -24.88 8.86 -1.04
CA SER A 125 -25.65 8.00 -0.14
C SER A 125 -25.98 6.62 -0.74
N LEU A 126 -25.67 6.38 -2.03
CA LEU A 126 -25.95 5.10 -2.68
C LEU A 126 -25.09 3.98 -2.10
N LEU A 127 -25.73 2.91 -1.64
CA LEU A 127 -25.09 1.66 -1.28
C LEU A 127 -25.21 0.66 -2.43
N LEU A 128 -24.09 0.29 -3.04
CA LEU A 128 -24.02 -0.78 -4.02
C LEU A 128 -23.75 -2.12 -3.36
N ARG A 129 -24.58 -3.12 -3.63
CA ARG A 129 -24.37 -4.51 -3.27
C ARG A 129 -23.99 -5.31 -4.52
N VAL A 130 -22.73 -5.72 -4.61
CA VAL A 130 -22.18 -6.40 -5.78
C VAL A 130 -21.90 -7.86 -5.43
N ARG A 131 -22.48 -8.82 -6.15
CA ARG A 131 -22.31 -10.26 -5.88
C ARG A 131 -22.29 -11.08 -7.18
N GLY A 132 -22.19 -12.40 -7.02
CA GLY A 132 -22.13 -13.31 -8.14
C GLY A 132 -20.88 -13.10 -8.98
N SER A 133 -21.06 -12.93 -10.29
CA SER A 133 -19.98 -12.67 -11.24
C SER A 133 -19.92 -11.24 -11.73
N ALA A 134 -20.65 -10.33 -11.09
CA ALA A 134 -20.73 -8.92 -11.49
C ALA A 134 -19.36 -8.24 -11.46
N ARG A 135 -19.15 -7.34 -12.44
CA ARG A 135 -17.98 -6.43 -12.49
C ARG A 135 -18.48 -5.00 -12.43
N VAL A 136 -17.99 -4.24 -11.46
CA VAL A 136 -18.48 -2.88 -11.24
C VAL A 136 -17.32 -1.90 -11.17
N THR A 137 -17.41 -0.82 -11.90
CA THR A 137 -16.51 0.33 -11.78
C THR A 137 -17.25 1.45 -11.08
N VAL A 138 -16.68 1.95 -9.98
CA VAL A 138 -17.25 3.02 -9.16
C VAL A 138 -16.33 4.22 -9.10
N PRO A 139 -16.86 5.43 -9.31
CA PRO A 139 -16.16 6.68 -9.05
C PRO A 139 -16.04 6.92 -7.55
N GLY A 140 -15.46 8.05 -7.13
CA GLY A 140 -15.38 8.46 -5.73
C GLY A 140 -16.75 8.61 -5.04
N ASP A 141 -16.72 8.66 -3.71
CA ASP A 141 -17.87 8.90 -2.82
C ASP A 141 -18.97 7.82 -2.81
N VAL A 142 -18.76 6.66 -3.42
CA VAL A 142 -19.74 5.58 -3.46
C VAL A 142 -19.36 4.46 -2.50
N SER A 143 -20.33 4.01 -1.70
CA SER A 143 -20.17 2.87 -0.81
C SER A 143 -20.51 1.55 -1.52
N VAL A 144 -19.61 0.57 -1.46
CA VAL A 144 -19.77 -0.75 -2.10
C VAL A 144 -19.61 -1.86 -1.09
N VAL A 145 -20.56 -2.80 -1.09
CA VAL A 145 -20.43 -4.09 -0.40
C VAL A 145 -20.37 -5.19 -1.44
N ALA A 146 -19.23 -5.87 -1.54
CA ALA A 146 -18.98 -6.90 -2.53
C ALA A 146 -18.81 -8.28 -1.87
N SER A 147 -19.36 -9.32 -2.49
CA SER A 147 -19.29 -10.70 -1.98
C SER A 147 -19.22 -11.73 -3.11
N GLU A 148 -19.01 -12.98 -2.76
CA GLU A 148 -18.90 -14.12 -3.66
C GLU A 148 -17.68 -13.98 -4.60
N SER A 149 -17.87 -13.86 -5.91
CA SER A 149 -16.81 -13.73 -6.92
C SER A 149 -16.86 -12.38 -7.64
N ALA A 150 -17.50 -11.39 -7.03
CA ALA A 150 -17.64 -10.06 -7.61
C ALA A 150 -16.29 -9.39 -7.85
N ARG A 151 -16.25 -8.48 -8.83
CA ARG A 151 -15.07 -7.67 -9.15
C ARG A 151 -15.41 -6.19 -9.06
N VAL A 152 -14.63 -5.44 -8.31
CA VAL A 152 -14.83 -4.00 -8.10
C VAL A 152 -13.58 -3.23 -8.52
N VAL A 153 -13.77 -2.18 -9.30
CA VAL A 153 -12.75 -1.16 -9.56
C VAL A 153 -13.23 0.14 -8.93
N ALA A 154 -12.51 0.63 -7.94
CA ALA A 154 -12.89 1.80 -7.15
C ALA A 154 -11.87 2.93 -7.32
N TYR A 155 -12.34 4.15 -7.42
CA TYR A 155 -11.52 5.35 -7.58
C TYR A 155 -11.78 6.37 -6.46
N ALA A 156 -10.78 7.18 -6.17
CA ALA A 156 -10.82 8.29 -5.22
C ALA A 156 -11.40 7.87 -3.86
N ASP A 157 -12.35 8.62 -3.33
CA ASP A 157 -12.89 8.45 -1.98
C ASP A 157 -13.96 7.34 -1.86
N ALA A 158 -14.05 6.43 -2.83
CA ALA A 158 -14.98 5.29 -2.74
C ALA A 158 -14.62 4.39 -1.54
N ALA A 159 -15.65 3.90 -0.85
CA ALA A 159 -15.50 2.97 0.28
C ALA A 159 -15.95 1.56 -0.14
N VAL A 160 -15.06 0.58 -0.10
CA VAL A 160 -15.34 -0.79 -0.52
C VAL A 160 -15.19 -1.76 0.65
N THR A 161 -16.25 -2.51 0.96
CA THR A 161 -16.18 -3.67 1.86
C THR A 161 -16.36 -4.94 1.02
N ALA A 162 -15.34 -5.80 1.02
CA ALA A 162 -15.31 -6.99 0.18
C ALA A 162 -15.01 -8.25 0.96
N GLY A 163 -15.82 -9.29 0.74
CA GLY A 163 -15.68 -10.59 1.41
C GLY A 163 -15.55 -11.75 0.42
N ASP A 164 -15.55 -12.96 0.95
CA ASP A 164 -15.49 -14.22 0.21
C ASP A 164 -14.28 -14.32 -0.74
N CYS A 165 -14.52 -14.45 -2.05
CA CYS A 165 -13.51 -14.52 -3.10
C CYS A 165 -13.53 -13.28 -4.01
N THR A 166 -13.96 -12.15 -3.50
CA THR A 166 -14.06 -10.88 -4.23
C THR A 166 -12.69 -10.38 -4.67
N PHE A 167 -12.63 -9.77 -5.84
CA PHE A 167 -11.46 -9.05 -6.31
C PHE A 167 -11.73 -7.55 -6.34
N VAL A 168 -10.89 -6.76 -5.66
CA VAL A 168 -10.98 -5.29 -5.61
C VAL A 168 -9.72 -4.67 -6.19
N ARG A 169 -9.88 -3.70 -7.06
CA ARG A 169 -8.81 -2.81 -7.50
C ARG A 169 -9.15 -1.38 -7.08
N ALA A 170 -8.31 -0.77 -6.27
CA ALA A 170 -8.56 0.54 -5.68
C ALA A 170 -7.45 1.54 -6.05
N TYR A 171 -7.86 2.71 -6.47
CA TYR A 171 -7.01 3.85 -6.81
C TYR A 171 -7.41 5.04 -5.94
N GLY A 172 -6.73 5.24 -4.83
CA GLY A 172 -7.06 6.26 -3.84
C GLY A 172 -8.29 5.94 -2.98
N ALA A 173 -8.91 4.76 -3.14
CA ALA A 173 -10.11 4.37 -2.41
C ALA A 173 -9.78 3.63 -1.10
N ASP A 174 -10.73 3.66 -0.15
CA ASP A 174 -10.66 2.95 1.11
C ASP A 174 -11.29 1.55 0.98
N VAL A 175 -10.55 0.51 1.38
CA VAL A 175 -10.96 -0.89 1.19
C VAL A 175 -10.90 -1.68 2.49
N SER A 176 -11.94 -2.43 2.79
CA SER A 176 -11.92 -3.46 3.85
C SER A 176 -12.10 -4.85 3.22
N LEU A 177 -11.15 -5.75 3.47
CA LEU A 177 -11.12 -7.10 2.91
C LEU A 177 -11.32 -8.15 4.00
N TYR A 178 -12.15 -9.14 3.72
CA TYR A 178 -12.46 -10.27 4.61
C TYR A 178 -12.42 -11.61 3.85
N GLY A 179 -12.32 -12.71 4.58
CA GLY A 179 -12.33 -14.06 4.00
C GLY A 179 -11.11 -14.31 3.11
N ASN A 180 -11.33 -14.64 1.86
CA ASN A 180 -10.28 -14.86 0.84
C ASN A 180 -10.27 -13.75 -0.23
N ALA A 181 -10.78 -12.57 0.09
CA ALA A 181 -10.82 -11.46 -0.86
C ALA A 181 -9.40 -10.99 -1.23
N VAL A 182 -9.27 -10.51 -2.46
CA VAL A 182 -7.99 -10.00 -2.98
C VAL A 182 -8.12 -8.52 -3.32
N GLY A 183 -7.23 -7.71 -2.78
CA GLY A 183 -7.15 -6.27 -3.05
C GLY A 183 -5.85 -5.88 -3.75
N VAL A 184 -5.97 -5.05 -4.78
CA VAL A 184 -4.84 -4.32 -5.40
C VAL A 184 -5.08 -2.84 -5.14
N VAL A 185 -4.22 -2.23 -4.33
CA VAL A 185 -4.42 -0.85 -3.84
C VAL A 185 -3.23 0.03 -4.23
N SER A 186 -3.50 1.24 -4.71
CA SER A 186 -2.48 2.17 -5.17
C SER A 186 -2.94 3.63 -5.03
N GLN A 187 -2.04 4.58 -5.32
CA GLN A 187 -2.32 6.02 -5.39
C GLN A 187 -2.90 6.61 -4.09
N GLY A 188 -2.33 6.23 -2.95
CA GLY A 188 -2.77 6.74 -1.65
C GLY A 188 -4.01 6.06 -1.08
N GLY A 189 -4.53 5.01 -1.73
CA GLY A 189 -5.64 4.24 -1.18
C GLY A 189 -5.23 3.48 0.09
N ALA A 190 -6.20 3.31 1.00
CA ALA A 190 -6.01 2.56 2.23
C ALA A 190 -6.71 1.21 2.18
N VAL A 191 -6.10 0.17 2.75
CA VAL A 191 -6.73 -1.15 2.88
C VAL A 191 -6.55 -1.72 4.27
N THR A 192 -7.65 -2.20 4.85
CA THR A 192 -7.63 -3.02 6.06
C THR A 192 -8.05 -4.44 5.70
N ALA A 193 -7.20 -5.42 6.00
CA ALA A 193 -7.40 -6.81 5.61
C ALA A 193 -7.42 -7.73 6.83
N PHE A 194 -8.34 -8.68 6.82
CA PHE A 194 -8.60 -9.65 7.88
C PHE A 194 -8.64 -11.08 7.32
N ASP A 195 -8.71 -12.05 8.20
CA ASP A 195 -8.83 -13.48 7.91
C ASP A 195 -7.67 -14.02 7.04
N SER A 196 -7.97 -14.42 5.81
CA SER A 196 -7.00 -14.95 4.82
C SER A 196 -6.94 -14.08 3.56
N ALA A 197 -7.34 -12.82 3.67
CA ALA A 197 -7.31 -11.89 2.55
C ALA A 197 -5.88 -11.68 2.01
N CYS A 198 -5.78 -11.32 0.72
CA CYS A 198 -4.51 -11.04 0.06
C CYS A 198 -4.47 -9.59 -0.45
N VAL A 199 -3.40 -8.87 -0.14
CA VAL A 199 -3.24 -7.45 -0.49
C VAL A 199 -1.99 -7.25 -1.34
N TYR A 200 -2.14 -6.51 -2.43
CA TYR A 200 -1.05 -5.97 -3.23
C TYR A 200 -1.09 -4.45 -3.16
N ALA A 201 -0.08 -3.83 -2.56
CA ALA A 201 0.00 -2.40 -2.35
C ALA A 201 1.17 -1.79 -3.12
N THR A 202 0.93 -0.72 -3.84
CA THR A 202 1.94 -0.03 -4.64
C THR A 202 1.88 1.48 -4.44
N ASN A 203 2.92 2.18 -4.89
CA ASN A 203 3.04 3.62 -4.72
C ASN A 203 2.93 4.02 -3.23
N SER A 204 2.04 4.95 -2.88
CA SER A 204 1.82 5.44 -1.52
C SER A 204 0.65 4.75 -0.80
N ALA A 205 0.27 3.53 -1.19
CA ALA A 205 -0.82 2.81 -0.55
C ALA A 205 -0.51 2.48 0.91
N TYR A 206 -1.55 2.50 1.75
CA TYR A 206 -1.48 2.14 3.16
C TYR A 206 -2.20 0.82 3.44
N VAL A 207 -1.54 -0.10 4.13
CA VAL A 207 -2.07 -1.43 4.44
C VAL A 207 -2.10 -1.65 5.95
N VAL A 208 -3.24 -2.10 6.45
CA VAL A 208 -3.37 -2.67 7.79
C VAL A 208 -3.75 -4.14 7.63
N ALA A 209 -2.90 -5.06 8.06
CA ALA A 209 -3.07 -6.49 7.87
C ALA A 209 -3.14 -7.21 9.21
N TYR A 210 -4.18 -8.01 9.43
CA TYR A 210 -4.41 -8.80 10.63
C TYR A 210 -4.53 -10.30 10.32
N ASP A 211 -4.65 -11.10 11.33
CA ASP A 211 -4.91 -12.55 11.29
C ASP A 211 -3.90 -13.32 10.44
N ASN A 212 -4.34 -14.03 9.39
CA ASN A 212 -3.50 -14.80 8.47
C ASN A 212 -3.35 -14.13 7.10
N THR A 213 -3.56 -12.81 7.03
CA THR A 213 -3.49 -12.02 5.81
C THR A 213 -2.14 -12.19 5.10
N THR A 214 -2.17 -12.30 3.78
CA THR A 214 -0.96 -12.22 2.95
C THR A 214 -0.88 -10.85 2.28
N TRP A 215 0.29 -10.21 2.31
CA TRP A 215 0.44 -8.88 1.74
C TRP A 215 1.77 -8.71 0.98
N HIS A 216 1.74 -7.88 -0.05
CA HIS A 216 2.89 -7.53 -0.89
C HIS A 216 2.91 -6.02 -1.07
N ALA A 217 3.96 -5.37 -0.60
CA ALA A 217 4.10 -3.92 -0.68
C ALA A 217 5.34 -3.51 -1.47
N THR A 218 5.18 -2.55 -2.36
CA THR A 218 6.26 -2.05 -3.22
C THR A 218 6.29 -0.53 -3.24
N ASP A 219 7.32 0.03 -3.86
CA ASP A 219 7.56 1.46 -4.02
C ASP A 219 7.69 2.19 -2.68
N THR A 220 6.71 2.99 -2.29
CA THR A 220 6.66 3.73 -1.02
C THR A 220 5.46 3.33 -0.17
N ALA A 221 4.87 2.16 -0.43
CA ALA A 221 3.75 1.65 0.33
C ALA A 221 4.12 1.41 1.80
N VAL A 222 3.15 1.59 2.68
CA VAL A 222 3.33 1.44 4.13
C VAL A 222 2.41 0.34 4.64
N VAL A 223 2.95 -0.55 5.49
CA VAL A 223 2.23 -1.69 6.05
C VAL A 223 2.28 -1.66 7.57
N ARG A 224 1.14 -1.83 8.21
CA ARG A 224 1.03 -2.25 9.61
C ARG A 224 0.51 -3.68 9.62
N ALA A 225 1.30 -4.61 10.11
CA ALA A 225 0.97 -6.02 10.06
C ALA A 225 1.03 -6.66 11.44
N GLY A 226 -0.03 -7.34 11.82
CA GLY A 226 -0.15 -8.02 13.10
C GLY A 226 -0.69 -9.45 12.96
N GLY A 227 -0.92 -10.12 14.10
CA GLY A 227 -1.38 -11.51 14.12
C GLY A 227 -0.33 -12.45 13.54
N ARG A 228 -0.73 -13.32 12.64
CA ARG A 228 0.12 -14.26 11.89
C ARG A 228 0.23 -13.89 10.41
N SER A 229 0.04 -12.62 10.10
CA SER A 229 0.11 -12.12 8.74
C SER A 229 1.52 -12.30 8.15
N ARG A 230 1.59 -12.43 6.82
CA ARG A 230 2.86 -12.67 6.13
C ARG A 230 2.94 -11.81 4.88
N GLY A 231 4.14 -11.29 4.59
CA GLY A 231 4.26 -10.48 3.41
C GLY A 231 5.66 -10.27 2.86
N THR A 232 5.72 -9.46 1.81
CA THR A 232 6.97 -9.04 1.18
C THR A 232 6.99 -7.54 1.00
N LEU A 233 8.18 -6.98 1.15
CA LEU A 233 8.48 -5.57 0.95
C LEU A 233 9.54 -5.40 -0.12
N SER A 234 9.33 -4.50 -1.05
CA SER A 234 10.33 -4.13 -2.05
C SER A 234 10.32 -2.62 -2.31
N GLY A 235 11.32 -2.15 -3.07
CA GLY A 235 11.49 -0.71 -3.27
C GLY A 235 11.85 0.00 -1.97
N ARG A 236 11.17 1.07 -1.62
CA ARG A 236 11.29 1.84 -0.38
C ARG A 236 10.08 1.65 0.54
N ALA A 237 9.39 0.53 0.39
CA ALA A 237 8.25 0.22 1.24
C ALA A 237 8.67 0.06 2.70
N MET A 238 7.76 0.41 3.60
CA MET A 238 8.00 0.37 5.05
C MET A 238 6.96 -0.52 5.72
N ALA A 239 7.36 -1.23 6.77
CA ALA A 239 6.41 -2.01 7.58
C ALA A 239 6.68 -1.87 9.07
N SER A 240 5.60 -1.87 9.85
CA SER A 240 5.60 -2.15 11.29
C SER A 240 4.94 -3.51 11.50
N LEU A 241 5.69 -4.44 12.06
CA LEU A 241 5.26 -5.82 12.30
C LEU A 241 5.13 -6.06 13.79
N THR A 242 4.00 -6.62 14.22
CA THR A 242 3.72 -6.93 15.62
C THR A 242 3.29 -8.40 15.78
N ASN A 243 3.34 -8.92 16.99
CA ASN A 243 2.96 -10.29 17.33
C ASN A 243 3.79 -11.33 16.54
N GLU A 244 3.15 -12.26 15.83
CA GLU A 244 3.78 -13.33 15.05
C GLU A 244 3.87 -12.98 13.54
N ALA A 245 3.75 -11.71 13.16
CA ALA A 245 3.82 -11.29 11.75
C ALA A 245 5.21 -11.54 11.15
N VAL A 246 5.24 -11.93 9.87
CA VAL A 246 6.49 -12.28 9.18
C VAL A 246 6.61 -11.52 7.86
N ALA A 247 7.78 -10.95 7.59
CA ALA A 247 8.06 -10.30 6.32
C ALA A 247 9.38 -10.77 5.68
N ARG A 248 9.43 -10.69 4.34
CA ARG A 248 10.67 -10.66 3.55
C ARG A 248 10.84 -9.29 2.94
N ALA A 249 11.95 -8.64 3.21
CA ALA A 249 12.20 -7.27 2.81
C ALA A 249 13.43 -7.16 1.88
N SER A 250 13.34 -6.35 0.85
CA SER A 250 14.48 -6.00 0.01
C SER A 250 15.41 -5.00 0.70
N TRP A 251 16.62 -4.80 0.18
CA TRP A 251 17.66 -3.95 0.78
C TRP A 251 17.25 -2.50 1.08
N TYR A 252 16.28 -1.96 0.36
CA TYR A 252 15.85 -0.56 0.53
C TYR A 252 14.55 -0.42 1.34
N ALA A 253 13.97 -1.54 1.76
CA ALA A 253 12.78 -1.54 2.60
C ALA A 253 13.17 -1.46 4.08
N SER A 254 12.35 -0.76 4.88
CA SER A 254 12.57 -0.63 6.32
C SER A 254 11.49 -1.38 7.09
N VAL A 255 11.90 -2.10 8.14
CA VAL A 255 11.00 -2.91 8.95
C VAL A 255 11.20 -2.60 10.43
N LEU A 256 10.12 -2.19 11.08
CA LEU A 256 10.02 -2.08 12.52
C LEU A 256 9.45 -3.38 13.08
N LEU A 257 10.08 -3.95 14.10
CA LEU A 257 9.71 -5.22 14.71
C LEU A 257 9.34 -5.02 16.18
N ASP A 258 8.18 -5.53 16.56
CA ASP A 258 7.71 -5.57 17.95
C ASP A 258 7.27 -7.01 18.32
N GLY A 259 7.54 -7.43 19.56
CA GLY A 259 7.22 -8.76 20.05
C GLY A 259 7.93 -9.88 19.28
N ASP A 260 7.19 -10.92 18.92
CA ASP A 260 7.70 -12.11 18.23
C ASP A 260 7.77 -11.97 16.70
N ALA A 261 7.57 -10.75 16.18
CA ALA A 261 7.62 -10.48 14.73
C ALA A 261 9.01 -10.74 14.15
N ILE A 262 9.04 -11.24 12.91
CA ILE A 262 10.27 -11.65 12.21
C ILE A 262 10.33 -10.97 10.83
N ALA A 263 11.51 -10.42 10.50
CA ALA A 263 11.80 -10.02 9.13
C ALA A 263 13.09 -10.69 8.62
N GLU A 264 13.12 -10.98 7.32
CA GLU A 264 14.28 -11.45 6.58
C GLU A 264 14.68 -10.39 5.56
N GLY A 265 15.89 -9.82 5.69
CA GLY A 265 16.36 -8.71 4.82
C GLY A 265 15.82 -7.34 5.22
N GLY A 266 16.17 -6.32 4.45
CA GLY A 266 15.82 -4.92 4.73
C GLY A 266 16.59 -4.30 5.90
N GLU A 267 16.31 -3.03 6.16
CA GLU A 267 16.73 -2.35 7.37
C GLU A 267 15.75 -2.69 8.50
N GLN A 268 16.25 -3.29 9.58
CA GLN A 268 15.43 -3.80 10.68
C GLN A 268 15.74 -3.03 11.97
N VAL A 269 14.70 -2.66 12.71
CA VAL A 269 14.80 -2.07 14.05
C VAL A 269 13.86 -2.84 14.98
N ARG A 270 14.36 -3.27 16.16
CA ARG A 270 13.53 -3.84 17.22
C ARG A 270 13.30 -2.83 18.32
N GLU A 271 12.06 -2.68 18.76
CA GLU A 271 11.68 -1.71 19.78
C GLU A 271 12.30 -2.04 21.15
N GLU A 272 12.38 -3.31 21.52
CA GLU A 272 12.96 -3.76 22.78
C GLU A 272 14.46 -3.47 22.94
N ASP A 273 15.19 -3.25 21.84
CA ASP A 273 16.63 -2.96 21.86
C ASP A 273 16.94 -1.51 22.26
N VAL A 274 15.91 -0.70 22.53
CA VAL A 274 16.04 0.74 22.73
C VAL A 274 15.91 1.10 24.21
N SER A 275 17.01 1.15 24.92
CA SER A 275 16.98 1.40 26.36
C SER A 275 17.19 2.85 26.82
N SER A 276 17.81 3.76 26.10
CA SER A 276 17.94 5.17 26.54
C SER A 276 18.65 6.14 25.57
N GLY A 277 18.18 7.40 25.51
CA GLY A 277 18.93 8.61 25.09
C GLY A 277 19.70 8.52 23.78
N VAL A 278 20.96 8.94 23.77
CA VAL A 278 21.85 8.95 22.59
C VAL A 278 22.03 7.55 22.01
N GLY A 279 22.13 6.51 22.84
CA GLY A 279 22.24 5.12 22.37
C GLY A 279 21.01 4.65 21.60
N ALA A 280 19.83 5.11 21.99
CA ALA A 280 18.59 4.87 21.23
C ALA A 280 18.63 5.54 19.85
N LEU A 281 19.07 6.78 19.77
CA LEU A 281 19.21 7.51 18.52
C LEU A 281 20.24 6.87 17.57
N GLU A 282 21.34 6.34 18.13
CA GLU A 282 22.33 5.57 17.36
C GLU A 282 21.74 4.28 16.80
N LEU A 283 21.01 3.53 17.64
CA LEU A 283 20.39 2.27 17.24
C LEU A 283 19.33 2.47 16.14
N TYR A 284 18.52 3.53 16.23
CA TYR A 284 17.56 3.88 15.20
C TYR A 284 18.18 4.54 13.97
N GLY A 285 19.50 4.75 13.93
CA GLY A 285 20.15 5.48 12.84
C GLY A 285 19.71 6.94 12.75
N ALA A 286 19.22 7.51 13.84
CA ALA A 286 18.67 8.86 13.87
C ALA A 286 19.73 9.96 14.03
N LEU A 287 21.02 9.61 14.19
CA LEU A 287 22.11 10.58 14.32
C LEU A 287 22.72 10.92 12.97
N HIS A 288 22.60 12.17 12.55
CA HIS A 288 23.16 12.68 11.31
C HIS A 288 23.90 14.00 11.54
N GLY A 289 25.21 14.03 11.25
CA GLY A 289 26.01 15.25 11.38
C GLY A 289 26.05 15.85 12.79
N GLY A 290 25.92 15.01 13.84
CA GLY A 290 25.93 15.44 15.25
C GLY A 290 24.57 15.95 15.75
N LYS A 291 23.52 15.85 14.96
CA LYS A 291 22.14 16.14 15.36
C LYS A 291 21.26 14.89 15.28
N ALA A 292 20.20 14.84 16.09
CA ALA A 292 19.14 13.86 15.97
C ALA A 292 18.19 14.31 14.86
N ARG A 293 17.95 13.43 13.89
CA ARG A 293 16.95 13.58 12.84
C ARG A 293 15.71 12.82 13.26
N LEU A 294 14.60 13.50 13.43
CA LEU A 294 13.38 12.99 14.03
C LEU A 294 12.17 13.40 13.21
N TYR A 295 11.02 12.81 13.52
CA TYR A 295 9.81 13.02 12.73
C TYR A 295 8.60 13.33 13.61
N LYS A 296 7.77 14.27 13.16
CA LYS A 296 6.54 14.67 13.83
C LYS A 296 5.35 14.44 12.94
N VAL A 297 4.36 13.71 13.44
CA VAL A 297 3.04 13.57 12.81
C VAL A 297 2.13 14.67 13.32
N LEU A 298 1.46 15.37 12.43
CA LEU A 298 0.60 16.54 12.72
C LEU A 298 -0.66 16.50 11.86
N PRO A 299 -1.78 17.05 12.38
CA PRO A 299 -2.93 17.39 11.55
C PRO A 299 -2.55 18.42 10.46
N GLU A 300 -3.36 18.53 9.40
CA GLU A 300 -3.12 19.48 8.29
C GLU A 300 -3.03 20.95 8.72
N ASP A 301 -3.56 21.32 9.91
CA ASP A 301 -3.43 22.68 10.45
C ASP A 301 -2.09 22.95 11.15
N TYR A 302 -1.17 21.96 11.13
CA TYR A 302 0.17 22.01 11.72
C TYR A 302 0.19 22.36 13.22
N VAL A 303 -0.87 22.04 13.96
CA VAL A 303 -0.98 22.33 15.40
C VAL A 303 -1.07 21.05 16.19
N SER A 304 -0.07 20.77 17.04
CA SER A 304 -0.10 19.67 18.00
C SER A 304 -0.62 20.11 19.37
N GLY A 305 -0.90 19.14 20.24
CA GLY A 305 -1.27 19.37 21.64
C GLY A 305 -2.77 19.49 21.92
N ARG A 306 -3.63 19.43 20.92
CA ARG A 306 -5.09 19.39 21.11
C ARG A 306 -5.56 17.93 21.33
N PRO A 307 -6.58 17.69 22.17
CA PRO A 307 -7.28 18.62 23.06
C PRO A 307 -6.64 18.73 24.48
N PHE A 308 -5.54 18.03 24.76
CA PHE A 308 -5.05 17.81 26.13
C PHE A 308 -3.82 18.63 26.53
N GLY A 309 -3.34 19.51 25.66
CA GLY A 309 -2.15 20.31 25.91
C GLY A 309 -2.24 21.72 25.34
N LYS A 310 -1.17 22.54 25.56
CA LYS A 310 -1.03 23.85 24.93
C LYS A 310 -0.85 23.65 23.42
N PRO A 311 -1.66 24.31 22.59
CA PRO A 311 -1.48 24.26 21.16
C PRO A 311 -0.08 24.74 20.75
N THR A 312 0.64 23.91 20.01
CA THR A 312 1.99 24.19 19.52
C THR A 312 1.97 24.18 18.01
N GLU A 313 2.34 25.30 17.40
CA GLU A 313 2.39 25.50 15.95
C GLU A 313 3.76 25.07 15.41
N TRP A 314 3.75 24.35 14.28
CA TRP A 314 4.94 23.81 13.61
C TRP A 314 5.06 24.43 12.22
N ARG A 315 6.10 25.20 11.98
CA ARG A 315 6.37 25.83 10.68
C ARG A 315 7.75 25.44 10.19
N VAL A 316 7.88 25.19 8.90
CA VAL A 316 9.18 24.96 8.26
C VAL A 316 10.12 26.14 8.55
N ASP A 317 11.39 25.85 8.73
CA ASP A 317 12.44 26.80 9.11
C ASP A 317 12.20 27.52 10.46
N SER A 318 11.47 26.90 11.39
CA SER A 318 11.26 27.45 12.74
C SER A 318 11.75 26.51 13.84
N ASP A 319 12.07 27.12 14.98
CA ASP A 319 12.35 26.40 16.22
C ASP A 319 11.08 26.24 17.03
N VAL A 320 10.86 25.03 17.55
CA VAL A 320 9.77 24.70 18.46
C VAL A 320 10.37 24.25 19.77
N GLU A 321 9.95 24.88 20.89
CA GLU A 321 10.43 24.55 22.23
C GLU A 321 9.28 24.21 23.17
N CYS A 322 9.50 23.22 24.04
CA CYS A 322 8.55 22.85 25.08
C CYS A 322 8.72 23.72 26.31
N ASP A 323 7.71 24.53 26.64
CA ASP A 323 7.73 25.40 27.81
C ASP A 323 7.78 24.62 29.13
N GLU A 324 7.21 23.42 29.18
CA GLU A 324 7.08 22.58 30.38
C GLU A 324 8.01 21.39 30.31
N TRP A 325 9.29 21.60 29.95
CA TRP A 325 10.24 20.51 29.79
C TRP A 325 10.51 19.73 31.09
N VAL A 326 10.31 18.39 31.00
CA VAL A 326 10.70 17.45 32.04
C VAL A 326 11.67 16.43 31.47
N PRO A 327 12.94 16.42 31.82
CA PRO A 327 13.92 15.48 31.30
C PRO A 327 13.60 14.04 31.77
N GLY A 328 14.00 13.04 30.96
CA GLY A 328 13.85 11.61 31.27
C GLY A 328 12.72 10.94 30.49
N PRO A 329 12.58 9.61 30.60
CA PRO A 329 11.69 8.80 29.77
C PRO A 329 10.21 8.86 30.16
N ALA A 330 9.87 9.53 31.27
CA ALA A 330 8.48 9.61 31.71
C ALA A 330 7.60 10.39 30.73
N ALA A 331 6.36 10.01 30.58
CA ALA A 331 5.37 10.73 29.80
C ALA A 331 5.13 12.12 30.37
N GLY A 332 4.96 13.12 29.51
CA GLY A 332 4.73 14.53 29.84
C GLY A 332 5.99 15.39 29.76
N GLY A 333 5.79 16.69 29.59
CA GLY A 333 6.86 17.71 29.57
C GLY A 333 7.88 17.52 28.45
N GLY A 334 7.45 17.53 27.18
CA GLY A 334 8.35 17.40 26.02
C GLY A 334 7.60 17.45 24.70
N LEU A 335 8.35 17.66 23.62
CA LEU A 335 7.86 17.49 22.25
C LEU A 335 8.00 16.01 21.86
N PHE A 336 6.89 15.32 21.71
CA PHE A 336 6.88 13.90 21.34
C PHE A 336 7.04 13.75 19.82
N LEU A 337 7.97 12.89 19.43
CA LEU A 337 8.47 12.71 18.07
C LEU A 337 8.71 11.21 17.82
N TYR A 338 8.88 10.84 16.56
CA TYR A 338 9.30 9.51 16.17
C TYR A 338 10.78 9.49 15.80
N ALA A 339 11.48 8.45 16.26
CA ALA A 339 12.90 8.29 16.02
C ALA A 339 13.23 7.95 14.56
N THR A 340 12.30 7.33 13.82
CA THR A 340 12.47 7.01 12.40
C THR A 340 11.26 7.43 11.58
N LEU A 341 11.49 7.61 10.28
CA LEU A 341 10.40 7.86 9.33
C LEU A 341 9.39 6.70 9.32
N THR A 342 9.86 5.46 9.44
CA THR A 342 9.00 4.27 9.50
C THR A 342 8.02 4.35 10.66
N HIS A 343 8.49 4.69 11.87
CA HIS A 343 7.61 4.88 13.02
C HIS A 343 6.57 5.99 12.78
N ALA A 344 7.02 7.13 12.26
CA ALA A 344 6.14 8.26 11.99
C ALA A 344 5.05 7.88 10.98
N VAL A 345 5.44 7.30 9.85
CA VAL A 345 4.51 6.99 8.76
C VAL A 345 3.52 5.89 9.15
N THR A 346 3.95 4.89 9.93
CA THR A 346 3.02 3.85 10.43
C THR A 346 2.03 4.39 11.47
N ALA A 347 2.30 5.55 12.05
CA ALA A 347 1.41 6.22 13.01
C ALA A 347 0.46 7.24 12.37
N VAL A 348 0.69 7.61 11.10
CA VAL A 348 -0.17 8.56 10.36
C VAL A 348 -1.57 7.99 10.18
N VAL A 349 -2.58 8.82 10.41
CA VAL A 349 -3.97 8.57 10.02
C VAL A 349 -4.37 9.53 8.90
N LYS A 350 -5.56 9.35 8.33
CA LYS A 350 -6.04 10.21 7.23
C LYS A 350 -5.98 11.70 7.63
N ASP A 351 -5.58 12.55 6.70
CA ASP A 351 -5.48 14.01 6.86
C ASP A 351 -4.39 14.47 7.86
N GLU A 352 -3.32 13.68 8.02
CA GLU A 352 -2.13 14.06 8.78
C GLU A 352 -0.91 14.20 7.87
N VAL A 353 0.04 15.04 8.30
CA VAL A 353 1.32 15.28 7.62
C VAL A 353 2.49 14.84 8.49
N VAL A 354 3.61 14.53 7.86
CA VAL A 354 4.86 14.21 8.55
C VAL A 354 5.85 15.37 8.35
N MET A 355 6.36 15.90 9.44
CA MET A 355 7.44 16.91 9.44
C MET A 355 8.76 16.25 9.82
N GLU A 356 9.82 16.54 9.07
CA GLU A 356 11.18 16.25 9.49
C GLU A 356 11.70 17.36 10.39
N VAL A 357 12.29 16.97 11.51
CA VAL A 357 12.86 17.91 12.47
C VAL A 357 14.26 17.49 12.91
N THR A 358 15.07 18.41 13.38
CA THR A 358 16.35 18.13 14.02
C THR A 358 16.37 18.60 15.46
N ALA A 359 17.08 17.85 16.33
CA ALA A 359 17.28 18.17 17.74
C ALA A 359 18.73 18.00 18.15
N ASP A 360 19.12 18.60 19.27
CA ASP A 360 20.37 18.25 19.95
C ASP A 360 20.19 16.85 20.58
N PRO A 361 21.07 15.87 20.31
CA PRO A 361 20.94 14.53 20.85
C PRO A 361 20.94 14.48 22.38
N THR A 362 21.56 15.44 23.05
CA THR A 362 21.62 15.52 24.51
C THR A 362 20.30 15.95 25.15
N ASP A 363 19.42 16.58 24.38
CA ASP A 363 18.08 17.01 24.78
C ASP A 363 16.96 16.03 24.34
N VAL A 364 17.33 14.82 23.86
CA VAL A 364 16.40 13.79 23.42
C VAL A 364 16.40 12.62 24.38
N PHE A 365 15.21 12.14 24.73
CA PHE A 365 15.00 10.95 25.58
C PHE A 365 14.07 9.96 24.89
N SER A 366 14.42 8.69 24.92
CA SER A 366 13.52 7.62 24.50
C SER A 366 12.37 7.45 25.49
N VAL A 367 11.16 7.32 24.95
CA VAL A 367 9.95 7.07 25.74
C VAL A 367 9.47 5.61 25.56
N GLY A 368 9.96 4.95 24.52
CA GLY A 368 9.55 3.60 24.09
C GLY A 368 8.80 3.60 22.77
N ASP A 369 8.66 2.44 22.15
CA ASP A 369 7.90 2.21 20.92
C ASP A 369 8.30 3.16 19.76
N GLY A 370 9.62 3.41 19.63
CA GLY A 370 10.13 4.34 18.62
C GLY A 370 9.76 5.80 18.85
N VAL A 371 9.11 6.11 19.96
CA VAL A 371 8.77 7.46 20.38
C VAL A 371 9.90 8.03 21.23
N VAL A 372 10.30 9.22 20.87
CA VAL A 372 11.25 10.03 21.64
C VAL A 372 10.60 11.35 22.03
N LYS A 373 11.13 11.99 23.05
CA LYS A 373 10.77 13.37 23.37
C LYS A 373 11.99 14.26 23.36
N ALA A 374 11.83 15.47 22.85
CA ALA A 374 12.84 16.50 22.82
C ALA A 374 12.38 17.77 23.53
N ARG A 375 13.34 18.51 24.07
CA ARG A 375 13.10 19.83 24.64
C ARG A 375 12.82 20.87 23.56
N ARG A 376 13.68 20.87 22.53
CA ARG A 376 13.64 21.82 21.42
C ARG A 376 13.99 21.12 20.12
N VAL A 377 13.33 21.52 19.06
CA VAL A 377 13.60 21.03 17.72
C VAL A 377 13.62 22.17 16.72
N HIS A 378 14.33 21.99 15.63
CA HIS A 378 14.24 22.82 14.44
C HIS A 378 13.47 22.07 13.35
N VAL A 379 12.43 22.67 12.79
CA VAL A 379 11.60 22.09 11.74
C VAL A 379 12.29 22.29 10.39
N VAL A 380 12.67 21.18 9.74
CA VAL A 380 13.46 21.19 8.50
C VAL A 380 12.57 21.28 7.27
N GLU A 381 11.66 20.33 7.13
CA GLU A 381 10.78 20.25 5.98
C GLU A 381 9.51 19.45 6.28
N GLU A 382 8.50 19.65 5.44
CA GLU A 382 7.33 18.77 5.35
C GLU A 382 7.64 17.67 4.34
N LEU A 383 7.54 16.42 4.81
CA LEU A 383 7.62 15.27 3.93
C LEU A 383 6.24 15.08 3.29
N MET A 384 6.14 15.35 1.98
CA MET A 384 4.89 15.17 1.23
C MET A 384 4.46 13.70 1.26
N TRP A 385 3.62 13.37 2.22
CA TRP A 385 2.99 12.08 2.37
C TRP A 385 1.48 12.29 2.23
N LYS A 386 0.99 12.29 0.99
CA LYS A 386 -0.46 12.35 0.71
C LYS A 386 -0.97 10.92 0.56
N TRP A 387 -1.82 10.57 1.49
CA TRP A 387 -2.61 9.33 1.47
C TRP A 387 -3.81 9.45 0.54
#